data_7242e7552a17c41628ddfc01aeceff07
#
_entry.id   7242e7552a17c41628ddfc01aeceff07
#
_cell.length_a   1.000
_cell.length_b   1.000
_cell.length_c   1.000
_cell.angle_alpha   90.00
_cell.angle_beta   90.00
_cell.angle_gamma   90.00
#
_symmetry.space_group_name_H-M   'P 1'
#
loop_
_entity.id
_entity.type
_entity.pdbx_description
1 polymer ?
#
loop_
_entity_poly.entity_id
_entity_poly.type
_entity_poly.pdbx_seq_one_letter_code
_entity_poly.pdbx_strand_id
1 'polypeptide(L)'
;MKRLLLSLSAIALLASCNSTSENTEVTISINGLKKGTVYLQKITKAGLINLDSVESNGKETLNLGFNLNHPELIYAYLDKADGSTFNDRLAFFAEPGEIQISTSLTNFENDAVIKAGEEHEAFKNLQEMLSRFTKKDFELMQLAQTDRINDDRFVDSIVKQSNSNNIKRYQFIANYALSNPNKYVSAYLVTSEGEELNPKWKDSIFNNFSEAIKKSTYGQQLNSQLSQ
;
A
#
# COMPACT_ATOMS: atom_id res chain seq x y z
N MET A 1 19.77 -73.55 -22.96
CA MET A 1 19.30 -72.35 -23.65
C MET A 1 18.25 -71.68 -22.75
N LYS A 2 18.72 -70.83 -21.86
CA LYS A 2 17.84 -70.05 -20.94
C LYS A 2 17.82 -68.58 -21.43
N ARG A 3 16.69 -68.13 -21.93
CA ARG A 3 16.49 -66.74 -22.33
C ARG A 3 16.19 -65.92 -21.07
N LEU A 4 17.09 -65.03 -20.70
CA LEU A 4 16.93 -64.06 -19.65
C LEU A 4 16.17 -62.85 -20.21
N LEU A 5 14.93 -62.66 -19.79
CA LEU A 5 14.12 -61.48 -20.10
C LEU A 5 14.48 -60.40 -19.08
N LEU A 6 15.24 -59.38 -19.51
CA LEU A 6 15.48 -58.16 -18.74
C LEU A 6 14.24 -57.25 -18.91
N SER A 7 13.41 -57.18 -17.88
CA SER A 7 12.34 -56.17 -17.78
C SER A 7 12.93 -54.86 -17.28
N LEU A 8 13.12 -53.92 -18.20
CA LEU A 8 13.53 -52.58 -17.92
C LEU A 8 12.33 -51.80 -17.37
N SER A 9 12.25 -51.67 -16.04
CA SER A 9 11.22 -50.86 -15.37
C SER A 9 11.60 -49.39 -15.48
N ALA A 10 10.95 -48.65 -16.39
CA ALA A 10 11.11 -47.22 -16.47
C ALA A 10 10.31 -46.56 -15.34
N ILE A 11 11.04 -46.16 -14.30
CA ILE A 11 10.49 -45.30 -13.22
C ILE A 11 10.36 -43.89 -13.80
N ALA A 12 9.15 -43.52 -14.22
CA ALA A 12 8.82 -42.16 -14.52
C ALA A 12 8.82 -41.35 -13.21
N LEU A 13 9.88 -40.61 -12.97
CA LEU A 13 9.94 -39.58 -11.95
C LEU A 13 9.00 -38.44 -12.39
N LEU A 14 7.76 -38.48 -11.91
CA LEU A 14 6.87 -37.34 -11.94
C LEU A 14 7.49 -36.31 -10.99
N ALA A 15 8.32 -35.43 -11.54
CA ALA A 15 8.66 -34.17 -10.88
C ALA A 15 7.36 -33.38 -10.77
N SER A 16 6.63 -33.56 -9.66
CA SER A 16 5.57 -32.69 -9.24
C SER A 16 6.21 -31.33 -8.96
N CYS A 17 6.17 -30.43 -9.94
CA CYS A 17 6.35 -29.02 -9.64
C CYS A 17 5.22 -28.63 -8.70
N ASN A 18 5.51 -28.59 -7.41
CA ASN A 18 4.71 -27.90 -6.43
C ASN A 18 4.84 -26.40 -6.70
N SER A 19 4.20 -25.91 -7.75
CA SER A 19 3.92 -24.49 -7.85
C SER A 19 2.92 -24.20 -6.73
N THR A 20 3.39 -23.69 -5.62
CA THR A 20 2.52 -23.02 -4.66
C THR A 20 1.84 -21.91 -5.45
N SER A 21 0.56 -22.13 -5.80
CA SER A 21 -0.22 -21.12 -6.49
C SER A 21 -0.21 -19.86 -5.61
N GLU A 22 0.27 -18.78 -6.16
CA GLU A 22 0.19 -17.46 -5.52
C GLU A 22 -1.27 -17.16 -5.25
N ASN A 23 -1.58 -16.61 -4.09
CA ASN A 23 -2.95 -16.31 -3.71
C ASN A 23 -3.39 -14.90 -4.14
N THR A 24 -2.48 -14.14 -4.73
CA THR A 24 -2.73 -12.77 -5.21
C THR A 24 -2.08 -12.61 -6.57
N GLU A 25 -2.91 -12.33 -7.57
CA GLU A 25 -2.48 -12.13 -8.95
C GLU A 25 -2.72 -10.68 -9.36
N VAL A 26 -1.72 -10.03 -9.94
CA VAL A 26 -1.77 -8.64 -10.39
C VAL A 26 -1.59 -8.59 -11.89
N THR A 27 -2.60 -8.13 -12.59
CA THR A 27 -2.50 -7.77 -14.00
C THR A 27 -2.35 -6.24 -14.10
N ILE A 28 -1.19 -5.79 -14.57
CA ILE A 28 -0.93 -4.37 -14.80
C ILE A 28 -0.78 -4.06 -16.28
N SER A 29 -1.58 -3.11 -16.79
CA SER A 29 -1.53 -2.62 -18.16
C SER A 29 -1.02 -1.17 -18.16
N ILE A 30 0.11 -0.92 -18.85
CA ILE A 30 0.77 0.38 -18.89
C ILE A 30 0.82 0.83 -20.36
N ASN A 31 -0.11 1.70 -20.73
CA ASN A 31 -0.18 2.23 -22.09
C ASN A 31 1.11 2.99 -22.43
N GLY A 32 1.74 2.64 -23.55
CA GLY A 32 2.97 3.24 -24.03
C GLY A 32 4.27 2.62 -23.47
N LEU A 33 4.21 1.63 -22.57
CA LEU A 33 5.39 0.94 -22.07
C LEU A 33 5.99 0.03 -23.14
N LYS A 34 7.26 0.30 -23.51
CA LYS A 34 8.01 -0.54 -24.47
C LYS A 34 9.11 -1.35 -23.79
N LYS A 35 9.81 -0.72 -22.84
CA LYS A 35 10.89 -1.34 -22.05
C LYS A 35 10.85 -0.82 -20.63
N GLY A 36 11.14 -1.66 -19.69
CA GLY A 36 11.18 -1.36 -18.27
C GLY A 36 10.88 -2.60 -17.45
N THR A 37 11.08 -2.50 -16.15
CA THR A 37 10.75 -3.57 -15.20
C THR A 37 9.74 -3.06 -14.19
N VAL A 38 8.67 -3.80 -14.03
CA VAL A 38 7.69 -3.55 -12.96
C VAL A 38 8.03 -4.46 -11.79
N TYR A 39 8.12 -3.88 -10.61
CA TYR A 39 8.31 -4.57 -9.34
C TYR A 39 7.07 -4.41 -8.48
N LEU A 40 6.61 -5.47 -7.84
CA LEU A 40 5.71 -5.39 -6.71
C LEU A 40 6.53 -5.37 -5.42
N GLN A 41 6.32 -4.36 -4.60
CA GLN A 41 7.14 -4.10 -3.42
C GLN A 41 6.29 -3.87 -2.19
N LYS A 42 6.82 -4.23 -1.02
CA LYS A 42 6.25 -3.79 0.27
C LYS A 42 7.32 -3.30 1.22
N ILE A 43 6.92 -2.42 2.13
CA ILE A 43 7.77 -1.92 3.21
C ILE A 43 7.60 -2.83 4.42
N THR A 44 8.72 -3.32 4.95
CA THR A 44 8.77 -4.14 6.16
C THR A 44 9.65 -3.45 7.21
N LYS A 45 9.71 -4.01 8.43
CA LYS A 45 10.66 -3.52 9.47
C LYS A 45 12.12 -3.61 9.02
N ALA A 46 12.45 -4.54 8.13
CA ALA A 46 13.79 -4.72 7.57
C ALA A 46 14.07 -3.81 6.35
N GLY A 47 13.09 -3.03 5.91
CA GLY A 47 13.15 -2.17 4.74
C GLY A 47 12.24 -2.61 3.61
N LEU A 48 12.49 -2.05 2.42
CA LEU A 48 11.74 -2.36 1.21
C LEU A 48 12.15 -3.73 0.65
N ILE A 49 11.17 -4.58 0.34
CA ILE A 49 11.40 -5.89 -0.29
C ILE A 49 10.60 -6.02 -1.58
N ASN A 50 11.17 -6.70 -2.57
CA ASN A 50 10.47 -7.09 -3.78
C ASN A 50 9.69 -8.39 -3.50
N LEU A 51 8.42 -8.39 -3.88
CA LEU A 51 7.54 -9.56 -3.83
C LEU A 51 7.63 -10.34 -5.15
N ASP A 52 7.58 -9.63 -6.26
CA ASP A 52 7.72 -10.15 -7.62
C ASP A 52 8.20 -9.06 -8.57
N SER A 53 8.64 -9.44 -9.77
CA SER A 53 9.05 -8.51 -10.81
C SER A 53 8.89 -9.11 -12.21
N VAL A 54 8.56 -8.25 -13.19
CA VAL A 54 8.45 -8.65 -14.58
C VAL A 54 9.01 -7.59 -15.51
N GLU A 55 9.81 -8.03 -16.49
CA GLU A 55 10.35 -7.15 -17.51
C GLU A 55 9.37 -7.03 -18.69
N SER A 56 9.09 -5.80 -19.11
CA SER A 56 8.36 -5.52 -20.35
C SER A 56 9.29 -5.62 -21.55
N ASN A 57 9.06 -6.60 -22.40
CA ASN A 57 9.71 -6.77 -23.70
C ASN A 57 8.74 -6.42 -24.83
N GLY A 58 8.23 -5.18 -24.84
CA GLY A 58 7.26 -4.69 -25.80
C GLY A 58 5.81 -5.07 -25.48
N LYS A 59 5.54 -5.65 -24.32
CA LYS A 59 4.18 -5.96 -23.83
C LYS A 59 3.72 -4.83 -22.91
N GLU A 60 2.54 -4.30 -23.18
CA GLU A 60 1.91 -3.30 -22.31
C GLU A 60 1.18 -3.92 -21.10
N THR A 61 0.79 -5.21 -21.20
CA THR A 61 0.14 -5.94 -20.12
C THR A 61 1.08 -6.98 -19.53
N LEU A 62 1.27 -6.90 -18.23
CA LEU A 62 2.20 -7.70 -17.44
C LEU A 62 1.44 -8.39 -16.31
N ASN A 63 1.81 -9.63 -16.00
CA ASN A 63 1.23 -10.40 -14.91
C ASN A 63 2.32 -10.68 -13.87
N LEU A 64 1.96 -10.43 -12.63
CA LEU A 64 2.79 -10.66 -11.45
C LEU A 64 1.96 -11.38 -10.40
N GLY A 65 2.62 -12.07 -9.47
CA GLY A 65 1.95 -12.76 -8.41
C GLY A 65 2.74 -12.75 -7.10
N PHE A 66 2.04 -12.95 -6.00
CA PHE A 66 2.65 -13.07 -4.68
C PHE A 66 1.67 -13.65 -3.66
N ASN A 67 2.16 -13.91 -2.45
CA ASN A 67 1.33 -14.43 -1.37
C ASN A 67 1.12 -13.37 -0.29
N LEU A 68 -0.14 -13.15 0.09
CA LEU A 68 -0.55 -12.34 1.22
C LEU A 68 -1.23 -13.21 2.29
N ASN A 69 -0.86 -12.99 3.54
CA ASN A 69 -1.58 -13.57 4.67
C ASN A 69 -2.77 -12.70 5.08
N HIS A 70 -2.66 -11.41 4.88
CA HIS A 70 -3.64 -10.39 5.21
C HIS A 70 -3.57 -9.25 4.18
N PRO A 71 -4.66 -8.49 3.98
CA PRO A 71 -4.60 -7.26 3.19
C PRO A 71 -3.51 -6.30 3.67
N GLU A 72 -2.68 -5.81 2.75
CA GLU A 72 -1.54 -4.93 3.01
C GLU A 72 -1.34 -3.89 1.91
N LEU A 73 -0.65 -2.79 2.25
CA LEU A 73 -0.24 -1.78 1.27
C LEU A 73 0.93 -2.30 0.44
N ILE A 74 0.73 -2.35 -0.87
CA ILE A 74 1.71 -2.79 -1.86
C ILE A 74 2.00 -1.63 -2.82
N TYR A 75 3.20 -1.61 -3.34
CA TYR A 75 3.65 -0.64 -4.33
C TYR A 75 3.97 -1.34 -5.65
N ALA A 76 3.41 -0.83 -6.74
CA ALA A 76 3.90 -1.11 -8.08
C ALA A 76 4.93 -0.03 -8.44
N TYR A 77 6.17 -0.45 -8.63
CA TYR A 77 7.29 0.42 -8.98
C TYR A 77 7.71 0.12 -10.41
N LEU A 78 7.75 1.15 -11.25
CA LEU A 78 8.19 1.05 -12.63
C LEU A 78 9.61 1.61 -12.76
N ASP A 79 10.56 0.72 -13.04
CA ASP A 79 11.91 1.09 -13.45
C ASP A 79 11.92 1.23 -14.98
N LYS A 80 12.00 2.49 -15.43
CA LYS A 80 12.03 2.81 -16.86
C LYS A 80 13.43 2.58 -17.40
N ALA A 81 13.55 1.82 -18.49
CA ALA A 81 14.84 1.61 -19.16
C ALA A 81 15.28 2.83 -20.00
N ASP A 82 15.08 4.05 -19.48
CA ASP A 82 15.39 5.33 -20.14
C ASP A 82 16.57 6.07 -19.51
N GLY A 83 17.21 5.48 -18.48
CA GLY A 83 18.30 6.07 -17.73
C GLY A 83 17.88 7.15 -16.73
N SER A 84 16.58 7.38 -16.55
CA SER A 84 16.04 8.28 -15.53
C SER A 84 16.27 7.72 -14.13
N THR A 85 16.68 8.58 -13.20
CA THR A 85 16.71 8.26 -11.76
C THR A 85 15.34 8.47 -11.10
N PHE A 86 14.40 9.12 -11.79
CA PHE A 86 13.05 9.35 -11.33
C PHE A 86 12.14 8.24 -11.86
N ASN A 87 11.82 7.32 -10.99
CA ASN A 87 10.96 6.19 -11.30
C ASN A 87 9.61 6.36 -10.63
N ASP A 88 8.58 5.86 -11.30
CA ASP A 88 7.19 6.01 -10.86
C ASP A 88 6.81 4.92 -9.88
N ARG A 89 6.01 5.28 -8.88
CA ARG A 89 5.52 4.34 -7.87
C ARG A 89 4.04 4.56 -7.61
N LEU A 90 3.27 3.50 -7.65
CA LEU A 90 1.83 3.48 -7.41
C LEU A 90 1.54 2.66 -6.17
N ALA A 91 0.81 3.23 -5.21
CA ALA A 91 0.40 2.54 -3.99
C ALA A 91 -1.02 1.99 -4.11
N PHE A 92 -1.23 0.75 -3.70
CA PHE A 92 -2.56 0.15 -3.61
C PHE A 92 -2.66 -0.80 -2.41
N PHE A 93 -3.85 -0.89 -1.85
CA PHE A 93 -4.10 -1.84 -0.77
C PHE A 93 -4.51 -3.17 -1.42
N ALA A 94 -3.66 -4.18 -1.28
CA ALA A 94 -3.87 -5.50 -1.87
C ALA A 94 -4.57 -6.43 -0.88
N GLU A 95 -5.49 -7.23 -1.37
CA GLU A 95 -6.08 -8.38 -0.68
C GLU A 95 -5.93 -9.63 -1.56
N PRO A 96 -5.95 -10.85 -0.99
CA PRO A 96 -5.87 -12.07 -1.78
C PRO A 96 -6.94 -12.12 -2.87
N GLY A 97 -6.55 -12.46 -4.10
CA GLY A 97 -7.40 -12.53 -5.27
C GLY A 97 -6.81 -11.82 -6.50
N GLU A 98 -7.66 -11.49 -7.45
CA GLU A 98 -7.28 -10.81 -8.68
C GLU A 98 -7.27 -9.29 -8.52
N ILE A 99 -6.17 -8.67 -8.92
CA ILE A 99 -5.96 -7.23 -8.93
C ILE A 99 -5.71 -6.77 -10.35
N GLN A 100 -6.43 -5.76 -10.80
CA GLN A 100 -6.27 -5.17 -12.11
C GLN A 100 -5.86 -3.71 -12.00
N ILE A 101 -4.75 -3.35 -12.64
CA ILE A 101 -4.23 -1.99 -12.68
C ILE A 101 -4.11 -1.57 -14.14
N SER A 102 -4.66 -0.43 -14.50
CA SER A 102 -4.44 0.19 -15.81
C SER A 102 -3.97 1.62 -15.64
N THR A 103 -2.92 2.00 -16.37
CA THR A 103 -2.32 3.33 -16.29
C THR A 103 -1.61 3.70 -17.59
N SER A 104 -0.99 4.89 -17.65
CA SER A 104 -0.14 5.33 -18.75
C SER A 104 1.32 5.51 -18.31
N LEU A 105 2.26 5.36 -19.24
CA LEU A 105 3.68 5.62 -18.97
C LEU A 105 3.97 7.08 -18.65
N THR A 106 3.19 7.99 -19.22
CA THR A 106 3.41 9.45 -19.10
C THR A 106 2.89 10.04 -17.79
N ASN A 107 1.90 9.39 -17.17
CA ASN A 107 1.26 9.90 -15.96
C ASN A 107 0.88 8.73 -15.02
N PHE A 108 1.89 7.93 -14.68
CA PHE A 108 1.77 6.61 -14.08
C PHE A 108 0.89 6.58 -12.82
N GLU A 109 1.04 7.55 -11.92
CA GLU A 109 0.25 7.62 -10.68
C GLU A 109 -1.16 8.17 -10.92
N ASN A 110 -1.29 9.26 -11.69
CA ASN A 110 -2.56 9.98 -11.77
C ASN A 110 -3.57 9.34 -12.74
N ASP A 111 -3.09 8.62 -13.78
CA ASP A 111 -3.96 7.90 -14.70
C ASP A 111 -4.34 6.50 -14.19
N ALA A 112 -3.83 6.11 -13.02
CA ALA A 112 -4.04 4.77 -12.49
C ALA A 112 -5.50 4.51 -12.12
N VAL A 113 -6.06 3.46 -12.72
CA VAL A 113 -7.33 2.88 -12.34
C VAL A 113 -7.05 1.49 -11.78
N ILE A 114 -7.40 1.29 -10.50
CA ILE A 114 -7.10 0.07 -9.75
C ILE A 114 -8.40 -0.59 -9.32
N LYS A 115 -8.48 -1.90 -9.54
CA LYS A 115 -9.54 -2.78 -9.05
C LYS A 115 -8.87 -3.86 -8.20
N ALA A 116 -8.95 -3.73 -6.88
CA ALA A 116 -8.21 -4.55 -5.94
C ALA A 116 -9.04 -4.97 -4.70
N GLY A 117 -10.38 -4.86 -4.78
CA GLY A 117 -11.29 -5.28 -3.73
C GLY A 117 -11.71 -4.17 -2.76
N GLU A 118 -12.39 -4.57 -1.67
CA GLU A 118 -13.05 -3.63 -0.74
C GLU A 118 -12.06 -2.86 0.15
N GLU A 119 -10.94 -3.45 0.50
CA GLU A 119 -9.91 -2.76 1.30
C GLU A 119 -9.23 -1.67 0.49
N HIS A 120 -9.04 -1.88 -0.83
CA HIS A 120 -8.53 -0.83 -1.71
C HIS A 120 -9.52 0.33 -1.87
N GLU A 121 -10.80 0.05 -2.06
CA GLU A 121 -11.81 1.12 -2.13
C GLU A 121 -11.89 1.92 -0.83
N ALA A 122 -11.79 1.25 0.32
CA ALA A 122 -11.71 1.91 1.61
C ALA A 122 -10.44 2.76 1.74
N PHE A 123 -9.28 2.26 1.27
CA PHE A 123 -8.01 2.98 1.24
C PHE A 123 -8.10 4.24 0.35
N LYS A 124 -8.65 4.13 -0.85
CA LYS A 124 -8.84 5.25 -1.77
C LYS A 124 -9.69 6.35 -1.14
N ASN A 125 -10.86 6.00 -0.59
CA ASN A 125 -11.74 6.94 0.10
C ASN A 125 -11.03 7.62 1.28
N LEU A 126 -10.23 6.87 2.01
CA LEU A 126 -9.43 7.38 3.12
C LEU A 126 -8.39 8.40 2.63
N GLN A 127 -7.66 8.09 1.55
CA GLN A 127 -6.67 9.02 0.95
C GLN A 127 -7.34 10.31 0.48
N GLU A 128 -8.53 10.26 -0.12
CA GLU A 128 -9.29 11.44 -0.51
C GLU A 128 -9.67 12.32 0.70
N MET A 129 -10.05 11.70 1.82
CA MET A 129 -10.36 12.45 3.05
C MET A 129 -9.12 13.07 3.68
N LEU A 130 -8.00 12.34 3.75
CA LEU A 130 -6.73 12.83 4.30
C LEU A 130 -6.16 13.97 3.44
N SER A 131 -6.32 13.90 2.12
CA SER A 131 -5.84 14.94 1.21
C SER A 131 -6.43 16.32 1.50
N ARG A 132 -7.64 16.41 2.09
CA ARG A 132 -8.27 17.67 2.47
C ARG A 132 -7.49 18.39 3.59
N PHE A 133 -6.97 17.61 4.56
CA PHE A 133 -6.13 18.16 5.62
C PHE A 133 -4.79 18.64 5.06
N THR A 134 -4.15 17.84 4.19
CA THR A 134 -2.89 18.21 3.53
C THR A 134 -3.04 19.45 2.66
N LYS A 135 -4.14 19.57 1.90
CA LYS A 135 -4.44 20.80 1.12
C LYS A 135 -4.58 22.01 2.03
N LYS A 136 -5.27 21.87 3.17
CA LYS A 136 -5.41 22.97 4.12
C LYS A 136 -4.07 23.39 4.72
N ASP A 137 -3.22 22.45 5.06
CA ASP A 137 -1.87 22.76 5.57
C ASP A 137 -1.03 23.47 4.52
N PHE A 138 -1.12 23.05 3.25
CA PHE A 138 -0.44 23.72 2.14
C PHE A 138 -0.94 25.15 1.92
N GLU A 139 -2.26 25.40 1.96
CA GLU A 139 -2.84 26.74 1.89
C GLU A 139 -2.32 27.64 3.02
N LEU A 140 -2.29 27.13 4.26
CA LEU A 140 -1.78 27.87 5.43
C LEU A 140 -0.29 28.18 5.30
N MET A 141 0.49 27.22 4.80
CA MET A 141 1.91 27.40 4.52
C MET A 141 2.14 28.51 3.46
N GLN A 142 1.35 28.52 2.38
CA GLN A 142 1.42 29.59 1.37
C GLN A 142 1.08 30.96 1.97
N LEU A 143 0.04 31.05 2.80
CA LEU A 143 -0.34 32.28 3.49
C LEU A 143 0.78 32.77 4.42
N ALA A 144 1.48 31.89 5.11
CA ALA A 144 2.60 32.23 5.98
C ALA A 144 3.82 32.79 5.23
N GLN A 145 3.88 32.63 3.89
CA GLN A 145 4.96 33.16 3.04
C GLN A 145 4.63 34.53 2.42
N THR A 146 3.48 35.12 2.76
CA THR A 146 3.09 36.45 2.26
C THR A 146 3.74 37.57 3.08
N ASP A 147 3.70 38.82 2.55
CA ASP A 147 4.23 40.01 3.23
C ASP A 147 3.57 40.32 4.58
N ARG A 148 2.47 39.65 4.89
CA ARG A 148 1.73 39.76 6.16
C ARG A 148 2.40 39.02 7.34
N ILE A 149 3.52 38.36 7.12
CA ILE A 149 4.28 37.64 8.17
C ILE A 149 4.75 38.55 9.32
N ASN A 150 4.79 39.88 9.09
CA ASN A 150 5.13 40.88 10.10
C ASN A 150 3.91 41.36 10.93
N ASP A 151 2.70 40.85 10.66
CA ASP A 151 1.48 41.12 11.42
C ASP A 151 1.28 39.97 12.43
N ASP A 152 1.59 40.20 13.71
CA ASP A 152 1.50 39.18 14.77
C ASP A 152 0.10 38.56 14.85
N ARG A 153 -0.97 39.35 14.65
CA ARG A 153 -2.34 38.80 14.67
C ARG A 153 -2.63 37.89 13.50
N PHE A 154 -2.03 38.18 12.36
CA PHE A 154 -2.14 37.32 11.21
C PHE A 154 -1.38 35.98 11.43
N VAL A 155 -0.17 36.05 11.94
CA VAL A 155 0.63 34.86 12.30
C VAL A 155 -0.08 34.01 13.34
N ASP A 156 -0.60 34.61 14.41
CA ASP A 156 -1.42 33.92 15.42
C ASP A 156 -2.62 33.21 14.82
N SER A 157 -3.29 33.86 13.84
CA SER A 157 -4.42 33.26 13.14
C SER A 157 -4.00 32.02 12.33
N ILE A 158 -2.86 32.06 11.62
CA ILE A 158 -2.34 30.93 10.86
C ILE A 158 -2.02 29.76 11.81
N VAL A 159 -1.31 30.02 12.90
CA VAL A 159 -0.97 29.01 13.91
C VAL A 159 -2.22 28.34 14.50
N LYS A 160 -3.24 29.12 14.85
CA LYS A 160 -4.50 28.60 15.37
C LYS A 160 -5.24 27.73 14.35
N GLN A 161 -5.22 28.13 13.08
CA GLN A 161 -5.86 27.34 12.01
C GLN A 161 -5.10 26.03 11.75
N SER A 162 -3.76 26.04 11.73
CA SER A 162 -2.94 24.86 11.56
C SER A 162 -3.15 23.87 12.72
N ASN A 163 -3.11 24.33 13.97
CA ASN A 163 -3.41 23.51 15.13
C ASN A 163 -4.82 22.90 15.07
N SER A 164 -5.82 23.69 14.68
CA SER A 164 -7.19 23.22 14.51
C SER A 164 -7.29 22.14 13.41
N ASN A 165 -6.58 22.32 12.27
CA ASN A 165 -6.55 21.34 11.18
C ASN A 165 -5.95 20.01 11.65
N ASN A 166 -4.83 20.07 12.37
CA ASN A 166 -4.15 18.90 12.94
C ASN A 166 -5.05 18.14 13.94
N ILE A 167 -5.70 18.85 14.88
CA ILE A 167 -6.66 18.24 15.80
C ILE A 167 -7.77 17.51 15.04
N LYS A 168 -8.37 18.15 14.04
CA LYS A 168 -9.45 17.54 13.22
C LYS A 168 -8.95 16.32 12.45
N ARG A 169 -7.71 16.34 11.94
CA ARG A 169 -7.10 15.20 11.29
C ARG A 169 -7.00 13.99 12.24
N TYR A 170 -6.48 14.18 13.44
CA TYR A 170 -6.38 13.09 14.41
C TYR A 170 -7.73 12.62 14.95
N GLN A 171 -8.70 13.53 15.11
CA GLN A 171 -10.08 13.14 15.41
C GLN A 171 -10.68 12.29 14.28
N PHE A 172 -10.44 12.65 13.03
CA PHE A 172 -10.87 11.87 11.88
C PHE A 172 -10.23 10.47 11.89
N ILE A 173 -8.91 10.35 12.08
CA ILE A 173 -8.19 9.08 12.16
C ILE A 173 -8.79 8.17 13.24
N ALA A 174 -8.95 8.71 14.46
CA ALA A 174 -9.50 7.95 15.57
C ALA A 174 -10.95 7.49 15.31
N ASN A 175 -11.82 8.40 14.85
CA ASN A 175 -13.21 8.08 14.56
C ASN A 175 -13.36 7.07 13.43
N TYR A 176 -12.55 7.19 12.38
CA TYR A 176 -12.56 6.22 11.28
C TYR A 176 -12.19 4.82 11.78
N ALA A 177 -11.10 4.68 12.53
CA ALA A 177 -10.64 3.39 13.03
C ALA A 177 -11.64 2.76 14.02
N LEU A 178 -12.25 3.56 14.91
CA LEU A 178 -13.28 3.08 15.84
C LEU A 178 -14.57 2.65 15.13
N SER A 179 -14.92 3.32 14.03
CA SER A 179 -16.14 3.00 13.26
C SER A 179 -15.94 1.83 12.29
N ASN A 180 -14.69 1.46 11.98
CA ASN A 180 -14.34 0.42 11.02
C ASN A 180 -13.40 -0.64 11.63
N PRO A 181 -13.79 -1.30 12.74
CA PRO A 181 -12.89 -2.19 13.50
C PRO A 181 -12.53 -3.49 12.77
N ASN A 182 -13.22 -3.81 11.68
CA ASN A 182 -13.01 -5.00 10.88
C ASN A 182 -12.26 -4.73 9.56
N LYS A 183 -11.84 -3.47 9.31
CA LYS A 183 -11.09 -3.10 8.11
C LYS A 183 -9.59 -3.10 8.37
N TYR A 184 -8.82 -3.75 7.51
CA TYR A 184 -7.34 -3.77 7.60
C TYR A 184 -6.74 -2.38 7.38
N VAL A 185 -7.35 -1.60 6.51
CA VAL A 185 -6.97 -0.20 6.27
C VAL A 185 -7.10 0.66 7.53
N SER A 186 -7.96 0.31 8.50
CA SER A 186 -8.06 1.03 9.77
C SER A 186 -6.81 0.87 10.64
N ALA A 187 -6.26 -0.35 10.71
CA ALA A 187 -5.02 -0.58 11.43
C ALA A 187 -3.82 0.10 10.73
N TYR A 188 -3.77 0.03 9.39
CA TYR A 188 -2.80 0.78 8.60
C TYR A 188 -2.88 2.28 8.89
N LEU A 189 -4.07 2.87 8.85
CA LEU A 189 -4.28 4.29 9.12
C LEU A 189 -3.70 4.73 10.46
N VAL A 190 -3.99 3.99 11.53
CA VAL A 190 -3.52 4.34 12.88
C VAL A 190 -2.00 4.20 13.00
N THR A 191 -1.40 3.20 12.36
CA THR A 191 0.06 2.98 12.42
C THR A 191 0.86 3.94 11.55
N SER A 192 0.31 4.40 10.40
CA SER A 192 1.01 5.26 9.45
C SER A 192 0.73 6.75 9.65
N GLU A 193 -0.50 7.10 10.05
CA GLU A 193 -0.97 8.49 10.13
C GLU A 193 -1.32 8.94 11.56
N GLY A 194 -1.35 7.98 12.49
CA GLY A 194 -1.77 8.21 13.87
C GLY A 194 -0.62 8.33 14.87
N GLU A 195 0.60 8.68 14.44
CA GLU A 195 1.78 8.71 15.32
C GLU A 195 1.55 9.56 16.56
N GLU A 196 1.01 10.76 16.41
CA GLU A 196 0.73 11.71 17.51
C GLU A 196 -0.64 11.51 18.18
N LEU A 197 -1.39 10.46 17.85
CA LEU A 197 -2.60 10.13 18.60
C LEU A 197 -2.26 9.86 20.06
N ASN A 198 -3.09 10.41 20.97
CA ASN A 198 -2.98 10.11 22.38
C ASN A 198 -2.95 8.59 22.63
N PRO A 199 -1.99 8.07 23.42
CA PRO A 199 -1.88 6.62 23.70
C PRO A 199 -3.17 5.98 24.15
N LYS A 200 -4.00 6.66 24.95
CA LYS A 200 -5.32 6.16 25.39
C LYS A 200 -6.28 5.92 24.19
N TRP A 201 -6.21 6.78 23.18
CA TRP A 201 -6.99 6.58 21.97
C TRP A 201 -6.49 5.39 21.15
N LYS A 202 -5.15 5.26 20.98
CA LYS A 202 -4.55 4.11 20.32
C LYS A 202 -4.94 2.80 20.99
N ASP A 203 -4.88 2.76 22.33
CA ASP A 203 -5.27 1.59 23.12
C ASP A 203 -6.76 1.26 22.95
N SER A 204 -7.64 2.25 23.03
CA SER A 204 -9.07 2.07 22.80
C SER A 204 -9.37 1.56 21.39
N ILE A 205 -8.69 2.09 20.36
CA ILE A 205 -8.83 1.64 18.97
C ILE A 205 -8.36 0.19 18.84
N PHE A 206 -7.18 -0.14 19.36
CA PHE A 206 -6.63 -1.48 19.29
C PHE A 206 -7.56 -2.51 19.97
N ASN A 207 -8.08 -2.19 21.15
CA ASN A 207 -9.00 -3.06 21.88
C ASN A 207 -10.32 -3.30 21.12
N ASN A 208 -10.77 -2.29 20.33
CA ASN A 208 -11.97 -2.39 19.51
C ASN A 208 -11.77 -3.20 18.21
N PHE A 209 -10.56 -3.38 17.74
CA PHE A 209 -10.29 -4.16 16.54
C PHE A 209 -10.68 -5.64 16.70
N SER A 210 -11.17 -6.25 15.61
CA SER A 210 -11.40 -7.68 15.55
C SER A 210 -10.09 -8.46 15.72
N GLU A 211 -10.19 -9.73 16.13
CA GLU A 211 -9.01 -10.59 16.31
C GLU A 211 -8.21 -10.80 15.02
N ALA A 212 -8.85 -10.77 13.86
CA ALA A 212 -8.20 -10.84 12.57
C ALA A 212 -7.31 -9.60 12.33
N ILE A 213 -7.83 -8.40 12.62
CA ILE A 213 -7.09 -7.15 12.49
C ILE A 213 -5.93 -7.07 13.50
N LYS A 214 -6.16 -7.44 14.76
CA LYS A 214 -5.10 -7.48 15.79
C LYS A 214 -3.92 -8.37 15.40
N LYS A 215 -4.19 -9.50 14.70
CA LYS A 215 -3.18 -10.45 14.24
C LYS A 215 -2.53 -10.06 12.90
N SER A 216 -3.05 -9.06 12.20
CA SER A 216 -2.48 -8.58 10.94
C SER A 216 -1.14 -7.86 11.16
N THR A 217 -0.42 -7.60 10.07
CA THR A 217 0.84 -6.85 10.08
C THR A 217 0.71 -5.51 10.80
N TYR A 218 -0.30 -4.71 10.44
CA TYR A 218 -0.52 -3.39 11.06
C TYR A 218 -1.07 -3.48 12.48
N GLY A 219 -1.91 -4.47 12.78
CA GLY A 219 -2.39 -4.72 14.14
C GLY A 219 -1.25 -5.06 15.10
N GLN A 220 -0.33 -5.92 14.69
CA GLN A 220 0.88 -6.26 15.47
C GLN A 220 1.84 -5.07 15.59
N GLN A 221 1.95 -4.25 14.55
CA GLN A 221 2.75 -3.02 14.59
C GLN A 221 2.16 -2.04 15.61
N LEU A 222 0.85 -1.81 15.61
CA LEU A 222 0.18 -0.94 16.58
C LEU A 222 0.36 -1.46 18.01
N ASN A 223 0.20 -2.77 18.23
CA ASN A 223 0.42 -3.39 19.55
C ASN A 223 1.87 -3.16 20.04
N SER A 224 2.83 -3.25 19.15
CA SER A 224 4.24 -2.98 19.48
C SER A 224 4.47 -1.51 19.87
N GLN A 225 3.76 -0.55 19.26
CA GLN A 225 3.82 0.87 19.60
C GLN A 225 3.16 1.18 20.96
N LEU A 226 2.16 0.42 21.37
CA LEU A 226 1.49 0.55 22.67
C LEU A 226 2.32 -0.01 23.82
N SER A 227 3.26 -0.90 23.53
CA SER A 227 4.09 -1.58 24.52
C SER A 227 5.39 -0.86 24.83
N GLN A 228 5.66 0.29 24.18
CA GLN A 228 6.82 1.16 24.39
C GLN A 228 6.47 2.31 25.33
#